data_441b35b3eda65252bb2f06a73ca8f3ad
#
_entry.id   441b35b3eda65252bb2f06a73ca8f3ad
#
_cell.length_a   1.000
_cell.length_b   1.000
_cell.length_c   1.000
_cell.angle_alpha   90.00
_cell.angle_beta   90.00
_cell.angle_gamma   90.00
#
_symmetry.space_group_name_H-M   'P 1'
#
loop_
_entity.id
_entity.type
_entity.pdbx_description
1 polymer ?
#
loop_
_entity_poly.entity_id
_entity_poly.type
_entity_poly.pdbx_seq_one_letter_code
_entity_poly.pdbx_strand_id
1 'polypeptide(L)'
;MARRLFPIEYERAVRRARRKDLMEPRARTARYDRRLGQIIVELSNGTKFIFPSDLAQGIAGASGEDLGTIEISPSGEGLRWPTLDADFSLPELMRGVFGTKTWMQGLRRQSKKVQKSAASSGRVKHRGSHRPSS
;
A
#
# COMPACT_ATOMS: atom_id res chain seq x y z
N MET A 1 13.51 25.40 -37.35
CA MET A 1 13.42 24.08 -37.69
C MET A 1 13.45 23.15 -36.55
N ALA A 2 14.33 23.32 -35.59
CA ALA A 2 14.28 22.49 -34.42
C ALA A 2 12.92 22.51 -33.78
N ARG A 3 12.25 23.64 -33.85
CA ARG A 3 10.93 23.75 -33.32
C ARG A 3 9.93 22.85 -33.94
N ARG A 4 10.08 22.58 -35.22
CA ARG A 4 9.13 21.76 -35.88
C ARG A 4 9.23 20.33 -35.53
N LEU A 5 10.43 19.85 -35.33
CA LEU A 5 10.64 18.48 -34.92
C LEU A 5 10.26 18.31 -33.47
N PHE A 6 10.57 19.34 -32.72
CA PHE A 6 10.37 19.35 -31.32
C PHE A 6 8.92 19.14 -30.90
N PRO A 7 7.93 19.78 -31.50
CA PRO A 7 6.55 19.58 -31.08
C PRO A 7 6.04 18.15 -31.17
N ILE A 8 6.41 17.45 -32.21
CA ILE A 8 5.93 16.10 -32.39
C ILE A 8 6.50 15.18 -31.33
N GLU A 9 7.79 15.29 -31.10
CA GLU A 9 8.43 14.47 -30.08
C GLU A 9 7.96 14.86 -28.69
N TYR A 10 7.78 16.14 -28.47
CA TYR A 10 7.30 16.63 -27.20
C TYR A 10 5.89 16.12 -26.93
N GLU A 11 5.02 16.19 -27.91
CA GLU A 11 3.65 15.70 -27.76
C GLU A 11 3.60 14.21 -27.46
N ARG A 12 4.46 13.45 -28.13
CA ARG A 12 4.54 12.02 -27.86
C ARG A 12 5.01 11.74 -26.44
N ALA A 13 5.99 12.51 -25.98
CA ALA A 13 6.49 12.38 -24.63
C ALA A 13 5.41 12.72 -23.61
N VAL A 14 4.64 13.78 -23.87
CA VAL A 14 3.56 14.19 -22.97
C VAL A 14 2.48 13.11 -22.93
N ARG A 15 2.12 12.55 -24.06
CA ARG A 15 1.12 11.48 -24.11
C ARG A 15 1.60 10.24 -23.38
N ARG A 16 2.87 9.90 -23.54
CA ARG A 16 3.44 8.76 -22.81
C ARG A 16 3.41 9.01 -21.32
N ALA A 17 3.77 10.21 -20.89
CA ALA A 17 3.77 10.58 -19.50
C ALA A 17 2.36 10.52 -18.90
N ARG A 18 1.38 11.04 -19.62
CA ARG A 18 -0.01 11.00 -19.15
C ARG A 18 -0.52 9.58 -19.05
N ARG A 19 -0.19 8.76 -20.06
CA ARG A 19 -0.59 7.37 -20.03
C ARG A 19 0.04 6.65 -18.85
N LYS A 20 1.32 6.93 -18.61
CA LYS A 20 2.00 6.34 -17.48
C LYS A 20 1.37 6.75 -16.15
N ASP A 21 0.99 8.02 -16.02
CA ASP A 21 0.35 8.50 -14.81
C ASP A 21 -0.99 7.82 -14.55
N LEU A 22 -1.72 7.51 -15.61
CA LEU A 22 -3.00 6.83 -15.47
C LEU A 22 -2.82 5.35 -15.16
N MET A 23 -1.81 4.72 -15.77
CA MET A 23 -1.59 3.29 -15.63
C MET A 23 -0.70 2.96 -14.43
N GLU A 24 0.15 3.88 -14.02
CA GLU A 24 1.04 3.71 -12.88
C GLU A 24 0.81 4.85 -11.90
N PRO A 25 -0.24 4.75 -11.10
CA PRO A 25 -0.57 5.83 -10.17
C PRO A 25 0.57 6.12 -9.21
N ARG A 26 0.73 7.39 -8.88
CA ARG A 26 1.77 7.86 -7.98
C ARG A 26 1.15 8.39 -6.71
N ALA A 27 1.91 8.35 -5.64
CA ALA A 27 1.44 8.86 -4.37
C ALA A 27 1.38 10.37 -4.41
N ARG A 28 0.27 10.93 -3.99
CA ARG A 28 0.11 12.35 -3.82
C ARG A 28 0.20 12.73 -2.36
N THR A 29 -0.45 11.96 -1.50
CA THR A 29 -0.35 12.13 -0.05
C THR A 29 -0.27 10.77 0.60
N ALA A 30 0.28 10.72 1.81
CA ALA A 30 0.34 9.50 2.59
C ALA A 30 0.19 9.88 4.06
N ARG A 31 -0.60 9.09 4.79
CA ARG A 31 -0.80 9.34 6.21
C ARG A 31 -1.07 8.05 6.95
N TYR A 32 -0.89 8.09 8.25
CA TYR A 32 -1.17 6.97 9.12
C TYR A 32 -2.48 7.21 9.87
N ASP A 33 -3.39 6.25 9.80
CA ASP A 33 -4.64 6.30 10.55
C ASP A 33 -4.45 5.50 11.83
N ARG A 34 -4.34 6.21 12.96
CA ARG A 34 -4.12 5.58 14.26
C ARG A 34 -5.25 4.68 14.70
N ARG A 35 -6.46 5.06 14.36
CA ARG A 35 -7.63 4.29 14.81
C ARG A 35 -7.65 2.91 14.20
N LEU A 36 -7.31 2.82 12.94
CA LEU A 36 -7.39 1.57 12.20
C LEU A 36 -6.04 0.90 12.02
N GLY A 37 -4.93 1.57 12.38
CA GLY A 37 -3.60 1.01 12.19
C GLY A 37 -3.24 0.87 10.72
N GLN A 38 -3.67 1.79 9.90
CA GLN A 38 -3.52 1.70 8.45
C GLN A 38 -2.76 2.87 7.87
N ILE A 39 -2.01 2.58 6.82
CA ILE A 39 -1.38 3.61 6.01
C ILE A 39 -2.33 3.89 4.85
N ILE A 40 -2.65 5.15 4.65
CA ILE A 40 -3.57 5.59 3.59
C ILE A 40 -2.79 6.44 2.61
N VAL A 41 -2.71 5.99 1.37
CA VAL A 41 -1.99 6.68 0.31
C VAL A 41 -3.01 7.17 -0.72
N GLU A 42 -3.09 8.48 -0.91
CA GLU A 42 -3.92 9.02 -1.98
C GLU A 42 -3.09 9.05 -3.25
N LEU A 43 -3.66 8.54 -4.32
CA LEU A 43 -2.97 8.41 -5.58
C LEU A 43 -3.33 9.55 -6.54
N SER A 44 -2.47 9.76 -7.52
CA SER A 44 -2.62 10.85 -8.47
C SER A 44 -3.90 10.75 -9.30
N ASN A 45 -4.47 9.54 -9.42
CA ASN A 45 -5.69 9.34 -10.19
C ASN A 45 -6.96 9.42 -9.34
N GLY A 46 -6.84 9.87 -8.09
CA GLY A 46 -8.00 10.04 -7.21
C GLY A 46 -8.37 8.82 -6.39
N THR A 47 -7.73 7.68 -6.62
CA THR A 47 -8.01 6.50 -5.82
C THR A 47 -7.13 6.50 -4.58
N LYS A 48 -7.42 5.59 -3.67
CA LYS A 48 -6.63 5.42 -2.45
C LYS A 48 -6.14 4.00 -2.36
N PHE A 49 -4.91 3.86 -1.89
CA PHE A 49 -4.33 2.57 -1.57
C PHE A 49 -4.13 2.52 -0.06
N ILE A 50 -4.69 1.51 0.57
CA ILE A 50 -4.70 1.41 2.04
C ILE A 50 -4.16 0.05 2.42
N PHE A 51 -3.26 0.03 3.40
CA PHE A 51 -2.75 -1.25 3.90
C PHE A 51 -2.45 -1.13 5.39
N PRO A 52 -2.59 -2.23 6.15
CA PRO A 52 -2.22 -2.24 7.56
C PRO A 52 -0.72 -2.05 7.72
N SER A 53 -0.31 -1.19 8.65
CA SER A 53 1.12 -0.94 8.84
C SER A 53 1.88 -2.19 9.24
N ASP A 54 1.23 -3.13 9.90
CA ASP A 54 1.89 -4.34 10.38
C ASP A 54 2.24 -5.33 9.27
N LEU A 55 1.75 -5.10 8.05
CA LEU A 55 2.12 -5.96 6.94
C LEU A 55 3.49 -5.62 6.36
N ALA A 56 3.97 -4.40 6.58
CA ALA A 56 5.16 -3.92 5.89
C ALA A 56 6.41 -4.07 6.73
N GLN A 57 7.38 -4.77 6.18
CA GLN A 57 8.66 -5.00 6.84
C GLN A 57 9.37 -3.67 7.07
N GLY A 58 9.84 -3.45 8.28
CA GLY A 58 10.54 -2.22 8.62
C GLY A 58 9.69 -1.19 9.32
N ILE A 59 8.37 -1.24 9.17
CA ILE A 59 7.47 -0.34 9.90
C ILE A 59 6.49 -1.11 10.78
N ALA A 60 6.39 -2.40 10.63
CA ALA A 60 5.51 -3.23 11.46
C ALA A 60 5.87 -3.06 12.93
N GLY A 61 4.87 -2.84 13.77
CA GLY A 61 5.07 -2.69 15.21
C GLY A 61 5.62 -1.36 15.66
N ALA A 62 5.81 -0.41 14.75
CA ALA A 62 6.36 0.90 15.11
C ALA A 62 5.33 1.76 15.83
N SER A 63 5.80 2.81 16.52
CA SER A 63 4.92 3.71 17.25
C SER A 63 4.09 4.55 16.27
N GLY A 64 2.95 5.05 16.76
CA GLY A 64 2.11 5.90 15.94
C GLY A 64 2.80 7.17 15.50
N GLU A 65 3.70 7.69 16.32
CA GLU A 65 4.47 8.87 15.97
C GLU A 65 5.41 8.58 14.81
N ASP A 66 6.14 7.47 14.87
CA ASP A 66 7.03 7.08 13.80
C ASP A 66 6.25 6.75 12.52
N LEU A 67 5.13 6.06 12.65
CA LEU A 67 4.31 5.70 11.50
C LEU A 67 3.69 6.92 10.83
N GLY A 68 3.50 7.99 11.59
CA GLY A 68 2.94 9.23 11.03
C GLY A 68 3.95 10.10 10.30
N THR A 69 5.24 9.79 10.41
CA THR A 69 6.28 10.58 9.77
C THR A 69 6.64 9.93 8.44
N ILE A 70 5.91 10.30 7.40
CA ILE A 70 6.02 9.68 6.08
C ILE A 70 6.44 10.73 5.06
N GLU A 71 7.39 10.36 4.21
CA GLU A 71 7.82 11.20 3.09
C GLU A 71 7.52 10.49 1.79
N ILE A 72 7.13 11.26 0.79
CA ILE A 72 6.89 10.74 -0.55
C ILE A 72 8.04 11.21 -1.43
N SER A 73 8.60 10.30 -2.22
CA SER A 73 9.67 10.66 -3.14
C SER A 73 9.18 11.67 -4.17
N PRO A 74 10.07 12.49 -4.75
CA PRO A 74 9.64 13.49 -5.75
C PRO A 74 8.88 12.88 -6.92
N SER A 75 9.18 11.65 -7.31
CA SER A 75 8.47 11.00 -8.40
C SER A 75 7.10 10.49 -7.99
N GLY A 76 6.82 10.40 -6.69
CA GLY A 76 5.58 9.81 -6.20
C GLY A 76 5.59 8.29 -6.19
N GLU A 77 6.73 7.67 -6.52
CA GLU A 77 6.81 6.21 -6.59
C GLU A 77 7.36 5.57 -5.34
N GLY A 78 7.86 6.36 -4.40
CA GLY A 78 8.43 5.83 -3.19
C GLY A 78 7.83 6.43 -1.93
N LEU A 79 7.74 5.62 -0.90
CA LEU A 79 7.34 6.04 0.44
C LEU A 79 8.51 5.79 1.37
N ARG A 80 8.80 6.74 2.24
CA ARG A 80 9.89 6.61 3.19
C ARG A 80 9.45 7.00 4.59
N TRP A 81 9.85 6.19 5.55
CA TRP A 81 9.69 6.51 6.97
C TRP A 81 11.08 6.82 7.51
N PRO A 82 11.47 8.10 7.55
CA PRO A 82 12.85 8.46 7.88
C PRO A 82 13.27 8.06 9.29
N THR A 83 12.36 8.11 10.27
CA THR A 83 12.71 7.74 11.63
C THR A 83 12.92 6.23 11.78
N LEU A 84 12.41 5.44 10.84
CA LEU A 84 12.53 3.99 10.86
C LEU A 84 13.52 3.51 9.80
N ASP A 85 14.09 4.42 9.03
CA ASP A 85 15.01 4.11 7.94
C ASP A 85 14.42 3.06 7.02
N ALA A 86 13.16 3.22 6.66
CA ALA A 86 12.44 2.26 5.83
C ALA A 86 11.97 2.93 4.55
N ASP A 87 12.26 2.28 3.41
CA ASP A 87 11.88 2.76 2.08
C ASP A 87 11.05 1.69 1.38
N PHE A 88 10.03 2.14 0.67
CA PHE A 88 9.17 1.23 -0.07
C PHE A 88 8.90 1.76 -1.47
N SER A 89 8.76 0.84 -2.40
CA SER A 89 8.30 1.15 -3.75
C SER A 89 6.78 1.05 -3.76
N LEU A 90 6.10 2.12 -4.13
CA LEU A 90 4.65 2.11 -4.20
C LEU A 90 4.14 1.06 -5.19
N PRO A 91 4.70 0.92 -6.40
CA PRO A 91 4.24 -0.14 -7.30
C PRO A 91 4.35 -1.53 -6.70
N GLU A 92 5.40 -1.79 -5.93
CA GLU A 92 5.55 -3.09 -5.30
C GLU A 92 4.54 -3.31 -4.19
N LEU A 93 4.32 -2.29 -3.37
CA LEU A 93 3.29 -2.37 -2.34
C LEU A 93 1.92 -2.66 -2.97
N MET A 94 1.62 -2.01 -4.07
CA MET A 94 0.34 -2.19 -4.75
C MET A 94 0.21 -3.58 -5.38
N ARG A 95 1.32 -4.24 -5.65
CA ARG A 95 1.30 -5.63 -6.10
C ARG A 95 1.28 -6.62 -4.94
N GLY A 96 1.25 -6.11 -3.71
CA GLY A 96 1.22 -6.96 -2.53
C GLY A 96 2.57 -7.39 -2.01
N VAL A 97 3.65 -6.71 -2.41
CA VAL A 97 5.00 -7.03 -1.93
C VAL A 97 5.33 -6.08 -0.79
N PHE A 98 5.34 -6.59 0.43
CA PHE A 98 5.53 -5.80 1.63
C PHE A 98 6.88 -6.03 2.31
N GLY A 99 7.76 -6.79 1.71
CA GLY A 99 9.08 -7.06 2.27
C GLY A 99 9.81 -8.15 1.52
N THR A 100 10.83 -8.71 2.14
CA THR A 100 11.62 -9.77 1.54
C THR A 100 10.80 -11.05 1.38
N LYS A 101 11.35 -12.00 0.64
CA LYS A 101 10.70 -13.30 0.48
C LYS A 101 10.43 -13.96 1.82
N THR A 102 11.41 -13.90 2.71
CA THR A 102 11.26 -14.48 4.05
C THR A 102 10.12 -13.80 4.81
N TRP A 103 10.06 -12.47 4.75
CA TRP A 103 9.00 -11.72 5.38
C TRP A 103 7.63 -12.12 4.81
N MET A 104 7.54 -12.18 3.49
CA MET A 104 6.29 -12.53 2.81
C MET A 104 5.84 -13.94 3.14
N GLN A 105 6.78 -14.87 3.26
CA GLN A 105 6.47 -16.24 3.67
C GLN A 105 5.92 -16.27 5.09
N GLY A 106 6.49 -15.45 5.96
CA GLY A 106 6.00 -15.32 7.33
C GLY A 106 4.56 -14.82 7.38
N LEU A 107 4.24 -13.83 6.55
CA LEU A 107 2.89 -13.32 6.46
C LEU A 107 1.90 -14.38 5.98
N ARG A 108 2.30 -15.18 5.01
CA ARG A 108 1.45 -16.26 4.52
C ARG A 108 1.16 -17.29 5.60
N ARG A 109 2.16 -17.64 6.36
CA ARG A 109 1.98 -18.58 7.47
C ARG A 109 1.04 -18.04 8.51
N GLN A 110 1.19 -16.76 8.86
CA GLN A 110 0.29 -16.12 9.80
C GLN A 110 -1.12 -16.08 9.27
N SER A 111 -1.29 -15.75 8.01
CA SER A 111 -2.59 -15.66 7.38
C SER A 111 -3.30 -17.02 7.41
N LYS A 112 -2.58 -18.10 7.08
CA LYS A 112 -3.14 -19.44 7.15
C LYS A 112 -3.55 -19.82 8.56
N LYS A 113 -2.71 -19.46 9.53
CA LYS A 113 -3.00 -19.77 10.92
C LYS A 113 -4.25 -19.02 11.39
N VAL A 114 -4.36 -17.76 11.05
CA VAL A 114 -5.51 -16.94 11.43
C VAL A 114 -6.79 -17.46 10.76
N GLN A 115 -6.72 -17.81 9.50
CA GLN A 115 -7.86 -18.35 8.78
C GLN A 115 -8.33 -19.67 9.41
N LYS A 116 -7.40 -20.51 9.79
CA LYS A 116 -7.74 -21.76 10.42
C LYS A 116 -8.44 -21.54 11.75
N SER A 117 -7.92 -20.64 12.57
CA SER A 117 -8.54 -20.30 13.84
C SER A 117 -9.92 -19.68 13.64
N ALA A 118 -10.02 -18.74 12.72
CA ALA A 118 -11.27 -18.06 12.44
C ALA A 118 -12.33 -19.03 11.93
N ALA A 119 -11.93 -19.96 11.09
CA ALA A 119 -12.87 -20.95 10.57
C ALA A 119 -13.43 -21.84 11.67
N SER A 120 -12.57 -22.27 12.59
CA SER A 120 -13.02 -23.06 13.73
C SER A 120 -13.95 -22.27 14.61
N SER A 121 -13.58 -21.06 14.97
CA SER A 121 -14.42 -20.20 15.79
C SER A 121 -15.73 -19.87 15.08
N GLY A 122 -15.64 -19.60 13.80
CA GLY A 122 -16.81 -19.26 13.02
C GLY A 122 -17.83 -20.38 12.97
N ARG A 123 -17.38 -21.59 12.85
CA ARG A 123 -18.29 -22.71 12.83
C ARG A 123 -19.03 -22.84 14.16
N VAL A 124 -18.32 -22.71 15.26
CA VAL A 124 -18.92 -22.79 16.57
C VAL A 124 -19.92 -21.66 16.75
N LYS A 125 -19.52 -20.45 16.43
CA LYS A 125 -20.39 -19.31 16.52
C LYS A 125 -21.60 -19.44 15.64
N HIS A 126 -21.40 -19.92 14.45
CA HIS A 126 -22.46 -20.04 13.50
C HIS A 126 -23.56 -20.94 14.02
N ARG A 127 -23.22 -22.03 14.63
CA ARG A 127 -24.22 -22.91 15.21
C ARG A 127 -24.91 -22.25 16.38
N GLY A 128 -24.16 -21.56 17.19
CA GLY A 128 -24.73 -20.95 18.38
C GLY A 128 -25.59 -19.75 18.08
N SER A 129 -25.24 -18.98 17.11
CA SER A 129 -25.94 -17.74 16.88
C SER A 129 -27.10 -17.85 15.97
N HIS A 130 -27.27 -18.93 15.37
CA HIS A 130 -28.20 -18.93 14.38
C HIS A 130 -29.50 -18.79 14.87
N ARG A 131 -29.50 -18.49 15.53
CA ARG A 131 -30.29 -18.20 16.10
C ARG A 131 -30.89 -17.35 16.17
N PRO A 132 -30.93 -17.02 15.87
CA PRO A 132 -31.39 -16.35 16.08
C PRO A 132 -32.25 -15.97 16.12
N SER A 133 -32.18 -16.04 16.10
CA SER A 133 -32.70 -15.70 16.12
C SER A 133 -33.31 -15.59 15.92
N SER A 134 -33.36 -15.78 15.78
CA SER A 134 -33.76 -15.72 15.46
C SER A 134 -34.24 -15.53 15.48
#